data_a54db10d97afa9154c3c411b61856d4e
#
_entry.id   a54db10d97afa9154c3c411b61856d4e
#
_cell.length_a   1.000
_cell.length_b   1.000
_cell.length_c   1.000
_cell.angle_alpha   90.00
_cell.angle_beta   90.00
_cell.angle_gamma   90.00
#
_symmetry.space_group_name_H-M   'P 1'
#
loop_
_entity.id
_entity.type
_entity.pdbx_description
1 polymer ?
#
loop_
_entity_poly.entity_id
_entity_poly.type
_entity_poly.pdbx_seq_one_letter_code
_entity_poly.pdbx_strand_id
1 'polypeptide(L)'
;TPPPNPPTRRLTLTMKLAGGNPGILAGTEASITGIAPALDIAALKLQGDPATVRPVFVREGDVLTAELNLLGTAADVRQEFIIVLIATDGQRQTLARDMTGALSDFNRGTDPMTLDATLELMNDALPDADITDWVPSGSEEGDAV
;
A
#
# COMPACT_ATOMS: atom_id res chain seq x y z
N THR A 1 14.07 13.76 30.39
CA THR A 1 13.45 13.90 29.09
C THR A 1 12.71 12.63 28.74
N PRO A 2 11.45 12.72 28.44
CA PRO A 2 10.74 11.50 28.08
C PRO A 2 11.31 10.96 26.76
N PRO A 3 11.33 9.67 26.61
CA PRO A 3 11.81 9.11 25.36
C PRO A 3 10.87 9.52 24.24
N PRO A 4 11.40 9.74 23.06
CA PRO A 4 10.54 10.05 21.93
C PRO A 4 9.68 8.86 21.60
N ASN A 5 8.60 9.13 20.93
CA ASN A 5 7.80 8.04 20.40
C ASN A 5 8.65 7.23 19.44
N PRO A 6 8.36 5.94 19.30
CA PRO A 6 9.09 5.15 18.31
C PRO A 6 9.00 5.84 16.95
N PRO A 7 10.10 5.90 16.22
CA PRO A 7 10.07 6.60 14.94
C PRO A 7 9.15 5.83 13.97
N THR A 8 8.28 6.57 13.34
CA THR A 8 7.48 5.99 12.26
C THR A 8 7.83 6.72 10.98
N ARG A 9 7.61 6.04 9.88
CA ARG A 9 7.81 6.64 8.57
C ARG A 9 6.48 6.64 7.85
N ARG A 10 6.13 7.74 7.21
CA ARG A 10 4.88 7.82 6.49
C ARG A 10 5.02 7.10 5.16
N LEU A 11 4.05 6.26 4.87
CA LEU A 11 3.94 5.61 3.57
C LEU A 11 2.66 6.09 2.93
N THR A 12 2.77 6.69 1.76
CA THR A 12 1.62 7.14 0.98
C THR A 12 1.49 6.25 -0.24
N LEU A 13 0.31 5.72 -0.45
CA LEU A 13 0.03 4.86 -1.60
C LEU A 13 -0.93 5.62 -2.50
N THR A 14 -0.54 5.80 -3.76
CA THR A 14 -1.36 6.47 -4.76
C THR A 14 -1.69 5.48 -5.85
N MET A 15 -2.97 5.28 -6.11
CA MET A 15 -3.40 4.32 -7.11
C MET A 15 -4.29 5.04 -8.09
N LYS A 16 -3.90 5.07 -9.36
CA LYS A 16 -4.67 5.72 -10.38
C LYS A 16 -5.62 4.71 -11.00
N LEU A 17 -6.83 5.16 -11.31
CA LEU A 17 -7.79 4.32 -12.01
C LEU A 17 -7.63 4.56 -13.50
N ALA A 18 -7.51 3.48 -14.27
CA ALA A 18 -7.30 3.57 -15.70
C ALA A 18 -8.19 2.57 -16.42
N GLY A 19 -8.51 2.86 -17.66
CA GLY A 19 -9.34 1.98 -18.48
C GLY A 19 -10.76 1.94 -17.96
N GLY A 20 -11.66 1.39 -18.70
CA GLY A 20 -13.02 1.16 -18.23
C GLY A 20 -13.73 2.36 -17.65
N ASN A 21 -14.69 2.07 -16.78
CA ASN A 21 -15.51 3.10 -16.16
C ASN A 21 -15.24 3.08 -14.64
N PRO A 22 -14.55 4.11 -14.12
CA PRO A 22 -14.29 4.16 -12.67
C PRO A 22 -15.55 4.16 -11.83
N GLY A 23 -16.67 4.54 -12.42
CA GLY A 23 -17.94 4.55 -11.68
C GLY A 23 -18.42 3.20 -11.25
N ILE A 24 -17.89 2.11 -11.80
CA ILE A 24 -18.32 0.79 -11.37
C ILE A 24 -17.70 0.43 -10.01
N LEU A 25 -16.69 1.14 -9.56
CA LEU A 25 -16.02 0.83 -8.31
C LEU A 25 -16.70 1.60 -7.18
N ALA A 26 -17.35 0.89 -6.29
CA ALA A 26 -18.01 1.51 -5.15
C ALA A 26 -17.09 1.68 -3.97
N GLY A 27 -16.14 0.79 -3.78
CA GLY A 27 -15.23 0.90 -2.64
C GLY A 27 -14.10 -0.10 -2.72
N THR A 28 -13.19 0.00 -1.77
CA THR A 28 -12.04 -0.89 -1.70
C THR A 28 -11.76 -1.24 -0.25
N GLU A 29 -11.20 -2.43 -0.04
CA GLU A 29 -10.69 -2.83 1.27
C GLU A 29 -9.28 -3.36 1.01
N ALA A 30 -8.30 -2.78 1.63
CA ALA A 30 -6.92 -3.14 1.34
C ALA A 30 -6.18 -3.58 2.59
N SER A 31 -5.15 -4.38 2.42
CA SER A 31 -4.28 -4.77 3.52
C SER A 31 -2.87 -4.97 3.01
N ILE A 32 -1.89 -4.80 3.89
CA ILE A 32 -0.50 -5.06 3.60
C ILE A 32 0.02 -5.95 4.71
N THR A 33 0.58 -7.10 4.33
CA THR A 33 1.12 -8.06 5.30
C THR A 33 2.61 -7.81 5.51
N GLY A 34 3.19 -8.49 6.48
CA GLY A 34 4.64 -8.44 6.69
C GLY A 34 5.13 -7.14 7.30
N ILE A 35 4.31 -6.45 8.05
CA ILE A 35 4.66 -5.16 8.64
C ILE A 35 5.09 -5.38 10.09
N ALA A 36 6.05 -4.60 10.56
CA ALA A 36 6.49 -4.69 11.94
C ALA A 36 5.36 -4.25 12.87
N PRO A 37 4.94 -5.10 13.80
CA PRO A 37 3.72 -4.83 14.56
C PRO A 37 3.92 -3.78 15.63
N ALA A 38 5.06 -3.74 16.25
CA ALA A 38 5.29 -2.84 17.36
C ALA A 38 6.77 -2.77 17.66
N LEU A 39 7.15 -1.73 18.38
CA LEU A 39 8.47 -1.62 18.93
C LEU A 39 8.34 -1.86 20.43
N ASP A 40 9.07 -2.83 20.95
CA ASP A 40 9.10 -3.05 22.38
C ASP A 40 10.03 -1.99 22.98
N ILE A 41 9.47 -1.00 23.62
CA ILE A 41 10.25 0.11 24.16
C ILE A 41 11.25 -0.39 25.18
N ALA A 42 10.86 -1.35 26.00
CA ALA A 42 11.76 -1.84 27.03
C ALA A 42 12.93 -2.61 26.43
N ALA A 43 12.68 -3.40 25.41
CA ALA A 43 13.73 -4.18 24.77
C ALA A 43 14.35 -3.43 23.60
N LEU A 44 13.74 -2.33 23.16
CA LEU A 44 14.22 -1.52 22.04
C LEU A 44 14.38 -2.36 20.78
N LYS A 45 13.45 -3.27 20.55
CA LYS A 45 13.46 -4.07 19.33
C LYS A 45 12.06 -4.33 18.87
N LEU A 46 11.93 -4.62 17.60
CA LEU A 46 10.65 -5.01 17.04
C LEU A 46 10.33 -6.41 17.49
N GLN A 47 9.08 -6.66 17.80
CA GLN A 47 8.73 -7.97 18.30
C GLN A 47 7.34 -8.35 17.87
N GLY A 48 7.02 -9.61 18.12
CA GLY A 48 5.75 -10.17 17.73
C GLY A 48 5.76 -10.70 16.31
N ASP A 49 4.72 -11.36 15.94
CA ASP A 49 4.58 -11.87 14.59
C ASP A 49 4.31 -10.71 13.65
N PRO A 50 4.64 -10.85 12.38
CA PRO A 50 4.36 -9.80 11.42
C PRO A 50 2.88 -9.42 11.45
N ALA A 51 2.62 -8.14 11.34
CA ALA A 51 1.28 -7.61 11.41
C ALA A 51 0.75 -7.29 10.02
N THR A 52 -0.57 -7.22 9.94
CA THR A 52 -1.24 -6.76 8.73
C THR A 52 -1.83 -5.40 9.02
N VAL A 53 -1.52 -4.43 8.19
CA VAL A 53 -2.11 -3.10 8.30
C VAL A 53 -3.14 -2.92 7.20
N ARG A 54 -4.09 -2.02 7.42
CA ARG A 54 -5.20 -1.84 6.49
C ARG A 54 -5.27 -0.39 6.06
N PRO A 55 -4.61 -0.07 4.94
CA PRO A 55 -4.70 1.30 4.42
C PRO A 55 -6.13 1.60 3.99
N VAL A 56 -6.58 2.81 4.26
CA VAL A 56 -7.90 3.26 3.84
C VAL A 56 -7.69 4.22 2.70
N PHE A 57 -8.19 3.84 1.52
CA PHE A 57 -8.05 4.68 0.35
C PHE A 57 -9.18 5.69 0.27
N VAL A 58 -8.82 6.94 0.04
CA VAL A 58 -9.78 8.01 -0.19
C VAL A 58 -9.75 8.33 -1.68
N ARG A 59 -10.92 8.34 -2.29
CA ARG A 59 -11.02 8.56 -3.72
C ARG A 59 -11.24 10.03 -4.03
N GLU A 60 -10.46 10.55 -4.96
CA GLU A 60 -10.66 11.89 -5.48
C GLU A 60 -10.54 11.79 -6.99
N GLY A 61 -11.66 11.88 -7.69
CA GLY A 61 -11.66 11.71 -9.13
C GLY A 61 -11.22 10.31 -9.52
N ASP A 62 -10.15 10.22 -10.26
CA ASP A 62 -9.64 8.94 -10.73
C ASP A 62 -8.44 8.47 -9.91
N VAL A 63 -8.24 9.01 -8.71
CA VAL A 63 -7.09 8.67 -7.89
C VAL A 63 -7.54 8.23 -6.51
N LEU A 64 -6.97 7.14 -6.04
CA LEU A 64 -7.19 6.66 -4.69
C LEU A 64 -5.90 6.85 -3.91
N THR A 65 -5.98 7.44 -2.72
CA THR A 65 -4.80 7.73 -1.92
C THR A 65 -4.99 7.22 -0.51
N ALA A 66 -3.97 6.60 0.05
CA ALA A 66 -3.97 6.16 1.44
C ALA A 66 -2.66 6.55 2.10
N GLU A 67 -2.71 6.90 3.38
CA GLU A 67 -1.52 7.25 4.14
C GLU A 67 -1.44 6.38 5.37
N LEU A 68 -0.25 5.89 5.66
CA LEU A 68 0.02 5.05 6.81
C LEU A 68 1.27 5.55 7.50
N ASN A 69 1.34 5.41 8.82
CA ASN A 69 2.57 5.65 9.55
C ASN A 69 3.00 4.30 10.12
N LEU A 70 4.16 3.82 9.68
CA LEU A 70 4.61 2.47 10.00
C LEU A 70 5.93 2.52 10.73
N LEU A 71 6.13 1.56 11.63
CA LEU A 71 7.44 1.41 12.27
C LEU A 71 8.44 0.82 11.28
N GLY A 72 7.97 0.00 10.36
CA GLY A 72 8.84 -0.59 9.36
C GLY A 72 8.24 -1.86 8.84
N THR A 73 9.01 -2.56 8.01
CA THR A 73 8.63 -3.88 7.54
C THR A 73 9.27 -4.92 8.44
N ALA A 74 8.62 -6.07 8.58
CA ALA A 74 9.16 -7.14 9.40
C ALA A 74 10.30 -7.85 8.67
N ALA A 75 11.28 -8.32 9.42
CA ALA A 75 12.42 -8.97 8.84
C ALA A 75 12.09 -10.38 8.38
N ASP A 76 12.72 -10.78 7.31
CA ASP A 76 12.66 -12.18 6.83
C ASP A 76 11.27 -12.63 6.40
N VAL A 77 10.37 -11.72 6.11
CA VAL A 77 9.06 -12.08 5.58
C VAL A 77 8.77 -11.16 4.39
N ARG A 78 7.85 -11.61 3.58
CA ARG A 78 7.44 -10.83 2.41
C ARG A 78 6.35 -9.85 2.78
N GLN A 79 6.27 -8.78 2.05
CA GLN A 79 5.17 -7.84 2.17
C GLN A 79 4.27 -8.03 0.95
N GLU A 80 2.98 -8.22 1.21
CA GLU A 80 2.03 -8.42 0.14
C GLU A 80 0.91 -7.41 0.27
N PHE A 81 0.57 -6.76 -0.83
CA PHE A 81 -0.56 -5.83 -0.89
C PHE A 81 -1.75 -6.60 -1.43
N ILE A 82 -2.85 -6.59 -0.70
CA ILE A 82 -4.07 -7.28 -1.09
C ILE A 82 -5.17 -6.24 -1.09
N ILE A 83 -5.93 -6.16 -2.17
CA ILE A 83 -7.05 -5.23 -2.23
C ILE A 83 -8.28 -5.96 -2.74
N VAL A 84 -9.41 -5.70 -2.07
CA VAL A 84 -10.71 -6.19 -2.52
C VAL A 84 -11.41 -5.02 -3.16
N LEU A 85 -11.78 -5.16 -4.42
CA LEU A 85 -12.54 -4.15 -5.14
C LEU A 85 -14.00 -4.49 -4.99
N ILE A 86 -14.81 -3.49 -4.65
CA ILE A 86 -16.24 -3.70 -4.45
C ILE A 86 -16.97 -2.88 -5.49
N ALA A 87 -17.76 -3.55 -6.31
CA ALA A 87 -18.50 -2.89 -7.36
C ALA A 87 -19.82 -2.33 -6.85
N THR A 88 -20.39 -1.42 -7.62
CA THR A 88 -21.66 -0.81 -7.26
C THR A 88 -22.78 -1.83 -7.19
N ASP A 89 -22.65 -2.97 -7.88
CA ASP A 89 -23.67 -4.02 -7.83
C ASP A 89 -23.34 -5.07 -6.75
N GLY A 90 -22.33 -4.83 -5.94
CA GLY A 90 -21.98 -5.74 -4.85
C GLY A 90 -20.98 -6.81 -5.20
N GLN A 91 -20.55 -6.90 -6.45
CA GLN A 91 -19.54 -7.89 -6.80
C GLN A 91 -18.21 -7.51 -6.18
N ARG A 92 -17.38 -8.51 -5.90
CA ARG A 92 -16.08 -8.29 -5.29
C ARG A 92 -15.01 -8.99 -6.09
N GLN A 93 -13.85 -8.37 -6.20
CA GLN A 93 -12.70 -8.96 -6.86
C GLN A 93 -11.47 -8.69 -6.01
N THR A 94 -10.70 -9.72 -5.69
CA THR A 94 -9.51 -9.59 -4.89
C THR A 94 -8.28 -9.61 -5.78
N LEU A 95 -7.40 -8.63 -5.60
CA LEU A 95 -6.14 -8.55 -6.33
C LEU A 95 -5.01 -8.52 -5.30
N ALA A 96 -3.86 -9.08 -5.67
CA ALA A 96 -2.71 -9.09 -4.79
C ALA A 96 -1.45 -8.78 -5.58
N ARG A 97 -0.53 -8.06 -4.95
CA ARG A 97 0.78 -7.75 -5.54
C ARG A 97 1.84 -7.80 -4.45
N ASP A 98 2.99 -8.35 -4.81
CA ASP A 98 4.11 -8.40 -3.91
C ASP A 98 4.68 -6.98 -3.74
N MET A 99 4.77 -6.48 -2.53
CA MET A 99 5.34 -5.18 -2.24
C MET A 99 6.71 -5.28 -1.61
N THR A 100 7.27 -6.48 -1.49
CA THR A 100 8.54 -6.66 -0.81
C THR A 100 9.63 -5.80 -1.45
N GLY A 101 9.70 -5.80 -2.76
CA GLY A 101 10.70 -4.98 -3.46
C GLY A 101 10.43 -3.50 -3.30
N ALA A 102 9.17 -3.07 -3.42
CA ALA A 102 8.83 -1.66 -3.31
C ALA A 102 9.12 -1.12 -1.91
N LEU A 103 9.01 -1.96 -0.88
CA LEU A 103 9.25 -1.55 0.49
C LEU A 103 10.65 -1.93 0.98
N SER A 104 11.53 -2.39 0.09
CA SER A 104 12.84 -2.89 0.51
C SER A 104 13.70 -1.84 1.18
N ASP A 105 13.51 -0.56 0.84
CA ASP A 105 14.28 0.50 1.46
C ASP A 105 13.52 1.21 2.56
N PHE A 106 12.33 0.71 2.92
CA PHE A 106 11.49 1.44 3.85
C PHE A 106 12.17 1.61 5.22
N ASN A 107 12.88 0.58 5.68
CA ASN A 107 13.51 0.64 7.00
C ASN A 107 14.82 1.42 7.00
N ARG A 108 15.28 1.89 5.83
CA ARG A 108 16.57 2.54 5.74
C ARG A 108 16.50 4.06 5.83
N GLY A 109 15.33 4.62 5.85
CA GLY A 109 15.19 6.06 5.87
C GLY A 109 14.05 6.50 6.76
N THR A 110 13.92 7.80 6.93
CA THR A 110 12.89 8.38 7.78
C THR A 110 12.00 9.33 7.00
N ASP A 111 12.37 9.71 5.79
CA ASP A 111 11.56 10.63 5.01
C ASP A 111 10.32 9.92 4.50
N PRO A 112 9.22 10.62 4.31
CA PRO A 112 8.01 10.01 3.78
C PRO A 112 8.28 9.32 2.45
N MET A 113 7.68 8.15 2.26
CA MET A 113 7.82 7.41 1.02
C MET A 113 6.46 7.38 0.33
N THR A 114 6.46 7.61 -0.97
CA THR A 114 5.25 7.52 -1.79
C THR A 114 5.44 6.46 -2.85
N LEU A 115 4.47 5.57 -2.97
CA LEU A 115 4.47 4.55 -3.99
C LEU A 115 3.25 4.73 -4.88
N ASP A 116 3.43 4.47 -6.17
CA ASP A 116 2.37 4.61 -7.15
C ASP A 116 2.08 3.28 -7.82
N ALA A 117 0.82 3.06 -8.14
CA ALA A 117 0.38 1.93 -8.96
C ALA A 117 -0.81 2.37 -9.78
N THR A 118 -1.18 1.57 -10.76
CA THR A 118 -2.35 1.83 -11.58
C THR A 118 -3.30 0.65 -11.45
N LEU A 119 -4.56 0.96 -11.17
CA LEU A 119 -5.61 -0.04 -11.13
C LEU A 119 -6.34 0.04 -12.47
N GLU A 120 -6.28 -1.04 -13.23
CA GLU A 120 -6.87 -1.08 -14.56
C GLU A 120 -8.21 -1.76 -14.50
N LEU A 121 -9.26 -1.04 -14.91
CA LEU A 121 -10.63 -1.56 -14.86
C LEU A 121 -11.05 -1.92 -16.28
N MET A 122 -10.52 -3.01 -16.78
CA MET A 122 -10.76 -3.37 -18.17
C MET A 122 -12.16 -3.88 -18.39
N ASN A 123 -12.74 -3.52 -19.51
CA ASN A 123 -14.06 -4.03 -19.94
C ASN A 123 -15.17 -3.73 -18.93
N ASP A 124 -14.98 -2.71 -18.05
CA ASP A 124 -15.97 -2.35 -17.05
C ASP A 124 -16.43 -3.53 -16.22
N ALA A 125 -15.54 -4.50 -16.01
CA ALA A 125 -15.86 -5.70 -15.24
C ALA A 125 -14.78 -5.94 -14.20
N LEU A 126 -15.16 -6.12 -12.94
CA LEU A 126 -14.18 -6.35 -11.90
C LEU A 126 -13.35 -7.61 -12.13
N PRO A 127 -13.87 -8.71 -12.64
CA PRO A 127 -13.01 -9.88 -12.87
C PRO A 127 -11.86 -9.63 -13.82
N ASP A 128 -11.98 -8.61 -14.68
CA ASP A 128 -10.90 -8.26 -15.59
C ASP A 128 -10.01 -7.16 -15.03
N ALA A 129 -10.24 -6.69 -13.82
CA ALA A 129 -9.42 -5.66 -13.24
C ALA A 129 -8.05 -6.20 -12.86
N ASP A 130 -7.06 -5.36 -12.92
CA ASP A 130 -5.70 -5.73 -12.54
C ASP A 130 -5.00 -4.50 -11.94
N ILE A 131 -3.92 -4.74 -11.23
CA ILE A 131 -3.16 -3.65 -10.64
C ILE A 131 -1.70 -3.84 -11.01
N THR A 132 -1.02 -2.75 -11.35
CA THR A 132 0.39 -2.81 -11.69
C THR A 132 1.21 -2.95 -10.42
N ASP A 133 2.51 -3.22 -10.57
CA ASP A 133 3.39 -3.27 -9.43
C ASP A 133 3.50 -1.88 -8.80
N TRP A 134 3.70 -1.84 -7.50
CA TRP A 134 3.95 -0.59 -6.81
C TRP A 134 5.38 -0.15 -7.07
N VAL A 135 5.56 1.11 -7.43
CA VAL A 135 6.88 1.67 -7.72
C VAL A 135 7.03 2.99 -6.98
N PRO A 136 8.25 3.40 -6.63
CA PRO A 136 8.43 4.69 -5.97
C PRO A 136 7.96 5.82 -6.88
N SER A 137 7.26 6.77 -6.28
CA SER A 137 6.73 7.89 -7.03
C SER A 137 7.87 8.68 -7.64
N GLY A 138 7.74 8.99 -8.91
CA GLY A 138 8.76 9.74 -9.60
C GLY A 138 9.91 8.91 -10.13
N SER A 139 9.93 7.61 -9.82
CA SER A 139 11.08 6.83 -10.25
C SER A 139 11.14 6.70 -11.73
N GLU A 140 9.99 6.74 -12.38
CA GLU A 140 10.00 6.52 -13.77
C GLU A 140 10.63 7.60 -14.49
N GLU A 141 10.49 8.79 -14.08
CA GLU A 141 11.06 9.78 -14.84
C GLU A 141 12.50 9.75 -14.67
N GLY A 142 12.97 9.21 -13.63
CA GLY A 142 14.34 9.09 -13.55
C GLY A 142 14.83 8.31 -14.65
N ASP A 143 14.05 7.43 -15.00
CA ASP A 143 14.48 6.70 -15.95
C ASP A 143 14.43 7.30 -17.17
N ALA A 144 13.70 8.03 -17.27
CA ALA A 144 13.66 8.59 -18.41
C ALA A 144 14.88 9.11 -18.71
N VAL A 145 15.36 9.20 -18.24
CA VAL A 145 16.39 9.75 -18.65
C VAL A 145 17.05 9.43 -19.48
#